data_b18f4c1f198343cec71212df7dd81929
#
_entry.id   b18f4c1f198343cec71212df7dd81929
#
_cell.length_a   1.000
_cell.length_b   1.000
_cell.length_c   1.000
_cell.angle_alpha   90.00
_cell.angle_beta   90.00
_cell.angle_gamma   90.00
#
_symmetry.space_group_name_H-M   'P 1'
#
loop_
_entity.id
_entity.type
_entity.pdbx_description
1 polymer ?
#
loop_
_entity_poly.entity_id
_entity_poly.type
_entity_poly.pdbx_seq_one_letter_code
_entity_poly.pdbx_strand_id
1 'polypeptide(L)'
;MAEELRWAIIGPGFISNTVAEAIAASPGSRVALVSGRDTGRVAEFAERHRIARTCVGFADAVTDPDIDVVYVGTPNHTHHDVVTAAAAAGKAVLSEKSLTTTMATAHELVDAVRDKVFFVEGLMYLAHPVMQRFVDLLSEERTGTVTAVHVRYAADIKSVVNPLGRGTIYNLGCYPVSLLHLIIQSAFGDDLFERRELAGHGTLTPDETIGSATASVRFANGVTATVASTDDYGMAFNVGVLTTTGEVRFATHPWLSTAGDNVIEWLPYDGDVESINVTSDGDAFDHPIRLVERCVTEGRTEAPRPSPRLRDSLEIMGFLTEWEAVCLAKHRR
;
A
#
# COMPACT_ATOMS: atom_id res chain seq x y z
N MET A 1 29.01 7.17 -11.99
CA MET A 1 27.57 6.96 -12.16
C MET A 1 27.20 5.92 -11.10
N ALA A 2 26.10 6.08 -10.35
CA ALA A 2 25.61 5.02 -9.49
C ALA A 2 25.32 3.78 -10.33
N GLU A 3 25.60 2.60 -9.80
CA GLU A 3 25.31 1.34 -10.50
C GLU A 3 23.79 1.15 -10.56
N GLU A 4 23.27 0.77 -11.74
CA GLU A 4 21.84 0.56 -11.99
C GLU A 4 21.33 -0.65 -11.18
N LEU A 5 20.26 -0.51 -10.40
CA LEU A 5 19.66 -1.60 -9.63
C LEU A 5 19.01 -2.65 -10.54
N ARG A 6 19.33 -3.91 -10.29
CA ARG A 6 18.84 -5.06 -11.06
C ARG A 6 17.67 -5.70 -10.32
N TRP A 7 16.49 -5.61 -10.90
CA TRP A 7 15.25 -6.09 -10.30
C TRP A 7 14.87 -7.49 -10.78
N ALA A 8 14.42 -8.34 -9.87
CA ALA A 8 13.67 -9.54 -10.18
C ALA A 8 12.17 -9.28 -9.92
N ILE A 9 11.31 -9.55 -10.90
CA ILE A 9 9.86 -9.52 -10.74
C ILE A 9 9.38 -10.94 -10.44
N ILE A 10 8.80 -11.15 -9.26
CA ILE A 10 8.21 -12.42 -8.85
C ILE A 10 6.68 -12.32 -8.98
N GLY A 11 6.12 -13.07 -9.95
CA GLY A 11 4.71 -13.05 -10.29
C GLY A 11 4.36 -12.10 -11.44
N PRO A 12 4.27 -12.62 -12.69
CA PRO A 12 3.90 -11.84 -13.87
C PRO A 12 2.38 -11.61 -13.90
N GLY A 13 1.89 -10.83 -12.94
CA GLY A 13 0.48 -10.48 -12.78
C GLY A 13 0.10 -9.17 -13.49
N PHE A 14 -1.17 -8.77 -13.35
CA PHE A 14 -1.68 -7.52 -13.93
C PHE A 14 -0.88 -6.32 -13.45
N ILE A 15 -0.74 -6.16 -12.12
CA ILE A 15 -0.05 -5.01 -11.53
C ILE A 15 1.46 -5.00 -11.84
N SER A 16 2.05 -6.18 -12.00
CA SER A 16 3.47 -6.33 -12.33
C SER A 16 3.83 -5.72 -13.70
N ASN A 17 2.87 -5.59 -14.64
CA ASN A 17 3.11 -4.88 -15.90
C ASN A 17 3.37 -3.39 -15.64
N THR A 18 2.52 -2.74 -14.84
CA THR A 18 2.70 -1.33 -14.48
C THR A 18 4.01 -1.08 -13.74
N VAL A 19 4.36 -1.97 -12.81
CA VAL A 19 5.63 -1.87 -12.07
C VAL A 19 6.84 -2.11 -12.98
N ALA A 20 6.76 -3.06 -13.92
CA ALA A 20 7.84 -3.27 -14.91
C ALA A 20 8.07 -2.04 -15.80
N GLU A 21 6.97 -1.35 -16.19
CA GLU A 21 7.03 -0.11 -16.95
C GLU A 21 7.67 1.02 -16.13
N ALA A 22 7.28 1.17 -14.86
CA ALA A 22 7.87 2.15 -13.95
C ALA A 22 9.36 1.90 -13.69
N ILE A 23 9.78 0.63 -13.50
CA ILE A 23 11.19 0.26 -13.37
C ILE A 23 11.95 0.62 -14.65
N ALA A 24 11.39 0.29 -15.83
CA ALA A 24 12.05 0.59 -17.11
C ALA A 24 12.12 2.09 -17.43
N ALA A 25 11.21 2.90 -16.87
CA ALA A 25 11.23 4.36 -16.99
C ALA A 25 12.22 5.04 -16.06
N SER A 26 12.68 4.36 -15.00
CA SER A 26 13.61 4.92 -14.02
C SER A 26 15.07 4.70 -14.42
N PRO A 27 15.88 5.78 -14.59
CA PRO A 27 17.25 5.66 -15.06
C PRO A 27 18.20 4.87 -14.15
N GLY A 28 17.84 4.69 -12.88
CA GLY A 28 18.62 3.97 -11.87
C GLY A 28 18.24 2.49 -11.72
N SER A 29 17.34 1.96 -12.58
CA SER A 29 16.78 0.62 -12.44
C SER A 29 16.59 -0.10 -13.76
N ARG A 30 16.64 -1.44 -13.75
CA ARG A 30 16.21 -2.29 -14.85
C ARG A 30 15.62 -3.59 -14.37
N VAL A 31 14.66 -4.14 -15.09
CA VAL A 31 14.20 -5.50 -14.84
C VAL A 31 15.20 -6.49 -15.45
N ALA A 32 15.89 -7.23 -14.61
CA ALA A 32 16.91 -8.20 -15.02
C ALA A 32 16.36 -9.62 -15.18
N LEU A 33 15.29 -9.96 -14.43
CA LEU A 33 14.70 -11.29 -14.39
C LEU A 33 13.21 -11.23 -14.08
N VAL A 34 12.40 -12.11 -14.67
CA VAL A 34 11.02 -12.36 -14.29
C VAL A 34 10.81 -13.84 -13.94
N SER A 35 10.01 -14.08 -12.90
CA SER A 35 9.75 -15.42 -12.38
C SER A 35 8.27 -15.62 -12.05
N GLY A 36 7.81 -16.86 -12.18
CA GLY A 36 6.44 -17.25 -11.86
C GLY A 36 6.27 -18.76 -11.99
N ARG A 37 5.09 -19.27 -11.60
CA ARG A 37 4.78 -20.71 -11.63
C ARG A 37 4.39 -21.21 -13.03
N ASP A 38 3.77 -20.34 -13.82
CA ASP A 38 3.27 -20.63 -15.17
C ASP A 38 4.30 -20.14 -16.19
N THR A 39 4.96 -21.07 -16.86
CA THR A 39 6.02 -20.78 -17.84
C THR A 39 5.53 -20.00 -19.06
N GLY A 40 4.26 -20.22 -19.49
CA GLY A 40 3.68 -19.49 -20.61
C GLY A 40 3.47 -18.01 -20.27
N ARG A 41 2.88 -17.71 -19.11
CA ARG A 41 2.72 -16.32 -18.63
C ARG A 41 4.05 -15.63 -18.36
N VAL A 42 5.04 -16.35 -17.84
CA VAL A 42 6.39 -15.83 -17.66
C VAL A 42 7.02 -15.46 -18.99
N ALA A 43 6.93 -16.33 -20.01
CA ALA A 43 7.47 -16.07 -21.34
C ALA A 43 6.77 -14.87 -22.03
N GLU A 44 5.44 -14.82 -21.97
CA GLU A 44 4.67 -13.68 -22.51
C GLU A 44 5.05 -12.34 -21.86
N PHE A 45 5.19 -12.33 -20.53
CA PHE A 45 5.60 -11.15 -19.79
C PHE A 45 7.04 -10.73 -20.15
N ALA A 46 7.95 -11.70 -20.21
CA ALA A 46 9.35 -11.44 -20.59
C ALA A 46 9.47 -10.87 -22.00
N GLU A 47 8.71 -11.37 -22.97
CA GLU A 47 8.66 -10.85 -24.33
C GLU A 47 8.12 -9.40 -24.36
N ARG A 48 6.99 -9.16 -23.68
CA ARG A 48 6.35 -7.84 -23.62
C ARG A 48 7.27 -6.76 -23.06
N HIS A 49 7.99 -7.06 -21.98
CA HIS A 49 8.87 -6.12 -21.29
C HIS A 49 10.35 -6.26 -21.68
N ARG A 50 10.67 -7.09 -22.71
CA ARG A 50 12.04 -7.33 -23.23
C ARG A 50 13.01 -7.80 -22.14
N ILE A 51 12.55 -8.67 -21.25
CA ILE A 51 13.36 -9.23 -20.15
C ILE A 51 14.04 -10.49 -20.68
N ALA A 52 15.38 -10.50 -20.67
CA ALA A 52 16.14 -11.61 -21.26
C ALA A 52 16.17 -12.88 -20.39
N ARG A 53 15.97 -12.76 -19.08
CA ARG A 53 16.14 -13.87 -18.13
C ARG A 53 14.81 -14.21 -17.48
N THR A 54 14.51 -15.52 -17.46
CA THR A 54 13.31 -16.06 -16.83
C THR A 54 13.65 -17.27 -15.97
N CYS A 55 12.87 -17.52 -14.91
CA CYS A 55 12.93 -18.80 -14.18
C CYS A 55 11.55 -19.22 -13.67
N VAL A 56 11.44 -20.47 -13.22
CA VAL A 56 10.20 -21.05 -12.68
C VAL A 56 10.25 -21.06 -11.16
N GLY A 57 9.20 -20.58 -10.53
CA GLY A 57 9.19 -20.40 -9.07
C GLY A 57 10.03 -19.21 -8.64
N PHE A 58 10.17 -18.95 -7.36
CA PHE A 58 10.89 -17.76 -6.86
C PHE A 58 12.31 -18.09 -6.30
N ALA A 59 12.57 -19.36 -5.97
CA ALA A 59 13.78 -19.73 -5.24
C ALA A 59 15.08 -19.33 -5.95
N ASP A 60 15.19 -19.65 -7.24
CA ASP A 60 16.37 -19.31 -8.04
C ASP A 60 16.48 -17.79 -8.28
N ALA A 61 15.33 -17.11 -8.43
CA ALA A 61 15.31 -15.66 -8.63
C ALA A 61 15.83 -14.88 -7.43
N VAL A 62 15.42 -15.25 -6.21
CA VAL A 62 15.82 -14.55 -4.98
C VAL A 62 17.27 -14.84 -4.58
N THR A 63 17.83 -15.97 -4.99
CA THR A 63 19.23 -16.34 -4.70
C THR A 63 20.22 -15.91 -5.79
N ASP A 64 19.74 -15.38 -6.90
CA ASP A 64 20.56 -14.95 -8.03
C ASP A 64 21.51 -13.80 -7.61
N PRO A 65 22.83 -13.92 -7.78
CA PRO A 65 23.79 -12.89 -7.39
C PRO A 65 23.70 -11.62 -8.24
N ASP A 66 23.09 -11.70 -9.44
CA ASP A 66 22.88 -10.57 -10.33
C ASP A 66 21.58 -9.81 -10.05
N ILE A 67 20.91 -10.05 -8.94
CA ILE A 67 19.71 -9.33 -8.50
C ILE A 67 20.02 -8.54 -7.24
N ASP A 68 19.59 -7.29 -7.22
CA ASP A 68 19.73 -6.38 -6.08
C ASP A 68 18.40 -6.20 -5.34
N VAL A 69 17.29 -6.12 -6.08
CA VAL A 69 15.95 -5.86 -5.56
C VAL A 69 14.95 -6.91 -6.06
N VAL A 70 14.11 -7.39 -5.18
CA VAL A 70 12.99 -8.29 -5.51
C VAL A 70 11.68 -7.52 -5.38
N TYR A 71 10.94 -7.44 -6.50
CA TYR A 71 9.54 -7.04 -6.48
C TYR A 71 8.65 -8.26 -6.34
N VAL A 72 7.79 -8.27 -5.31
CA VAL A 72 6.87 -9.38 -5.00
C VAL A 72 5.47 -9.00 -5.47
N GLY A 73 5.12 -9.38 -6.71
CA GLY A 73 3.83 -9.14 -7.36
C GLY A 73 2.91 -10.37 -7.36
N THR A 74 3.12 -11.28 -6.41
CA THR A 74 2.29 -12.48 -6.24
C THR A 74 1.05 -12.19 -5.40
N PRO A 75 0.06 -13.09 -5.31
CA PRO A 75 -1.05 -12.94 -4.38
C PRO A 75 -0.58 -12.84 -2.91
N ASN A 76 -1.26 -12.00 -2.12
CA ASN A 76 -0.85 -11.64 -0.75
C ASN A 76 -0.65 -12.82 0.21
N HIS A 77 -1.34 -13.95 0.02
CA HIS A 77 -1.14 -15.16 0.82
C HIS A 77 0.22 -15.85 0.59
N THR A 78 0.97 -15.42 -0.43
CA THR A 78 2.31 -15.96 -0.74
C THR A 78 3.44 -14.95 -0.47
N HIS A 79 3.11 -13.73 -0.05
CA HIS A 79 4.12 -12.68 0.20
C HIS A 79 5.14 -13.12 1.25
N HIS A 80 4.67 -13.71 2.36
CA HIS A 80 5.53 -14.19 3.44
C HIS A 80 6.69 -15.06 2.93
N ASP A 81 6.38 -16.10 2.13
CA ASP A 81 7.40 -17.07 1.68
C ASP A 81 8.43 -16.42 0.75
N VAL A 82 7.96 -15.56 -0.18
CA VAL A 82 8.86 -14.90 -1.14
C VAL A 82 9.72 -13.85 -0.43
N VAL A 83 9.12 -13.02 0.43
CA VAL A 83 9.85 -11.96 1.15
C VAL A 83 10.89 -12.53 2.10
N THR A 84 10.53 -13.56 2.88
CA THR A 84 11.47 -14.19 3.82
C THR A 84 12.64 -14.85 3.11
N ALA A 85 12.40 -15.48 1.96
CA ALA A 85 13.46 -16.05 1.14
C ALA A 85 14.39 -14.97 0.53
N ALA A 86 13.81 -13.87 0.02
CA ALA A 86 14.58 -12.74 -0.51
C ALA A 86 15.44 -12.07 0.57
N ALA A 87 14.86 -11.86 1.77
CA ALA A 87 15.59 -11.31 2.91
C ALA A 87 16.73 -12.21 3.37
N ALA A 88 16.53 -13.54 3.42
CA ALA A 88 17.56 -14.51 3.74
C ALA A 88 18.72 -14.49 2.71
N ALA A 89 18.43 -14.15 1.46
CA ALA A 89 19.42 -13.98 0.39
C ALA A 89 20.03 -12.56 0.35
N GLY A 90 19.68 -11.67 1.30
CA GLY A 90 20.21 -10.31 1.39
C GLY A 90 19.67 -9.34 0.33
N LYS A 91 18.51 -9.63 -0.28
CA LYS A 91 17.92 -8.78 -1.32
C LYS A 91 17.03 -7.71 -0.71
N ALA A 92 17.10 -6.49 -1.26
CA ALA A 92 16.11 -5.46 -0.99
C ALA A 92 14.73 -5.90 -1.55
N VAL A 93 13.63 -5.49 -0.91
CA VAL A 93 12.29 -5.97 -1.28
C VAL A 93 11.28 -4.81 -1.36
N LEU A 94 10.57 -4.75 -2.47
CA LEU A 94 9.29 -4.07 -2.63
C LEU A 94 8.20 -5.15 -2.76
N SER A 95 7.34 -5.31 -1.75
CA SER A 95 6.28 -6.32 -1.77
C SER A 95 4.91 -5.67 -1.96
N GLU A 96 4.10 -6.24 -2.85
CA GLU A 96 2.71 -5.80 -3.00
C GLU A 96 1.93 -5.86 -1.67
N LYS A 97 0.89 -5.07 -1.61
CA LYS A 97 -0.09 -5.00 -0.52
C LYS A 97 -1.15 -6.12 -0.66
N SER A 98 -1.83 -6.56 0.40
CA SER A 98 -1.52 -6.30 1.80
C SER A 98 -0.31 -7.10 2.24
N LEU A 99 0.33 -6.67 3.32
CA LEU A 99 1.58 -7.27 3.81
C LEU A 99 1.57 -8.80 3.78
N THR A 100 0.53 -9.39 4.40
CA THR A 100 0.22 -10.85 4.36
C THR A 100 -1.30 -11.05 4.53
N THR A 101 -1.72 -12.27 4.90
CA THR A 101 -3.12 -12.59 5.21
C THR A 101 -3.38 -12.91 6.67
N THR A 102 -2.37 -12.97 7.52
CA THR A 102 -2.49 -13.24 8.97
C THR A 102 -1.46 -12.44 9.76
N MET A 103 -1.77 -12.09 11.01
CA MET A 103 -0.80 -11.42 11.89
C MET A 103 0.43 -12.28 12.19
N ALA A 104 0.28 -13.61 12.28
CA ALA A 104 1.41 -14.51 12.52
C ALA A 104 2.45 -14.40 11.41
N THR A 105 2.03 -14.56 10.15
CA THR A 105 2.93 -14.42 8.98
C THR A 105 3.42 -12.99 8.79
N ALA A 106 2.65 -11.96 9.22
CA ALA A 106 3.11 -10.58 9.20
C ALA A 106 4.27 -10.32 10.17
N HIS A 107 4.18 -10.83 11.39
CA HIS A 107 5.28 -10.75 12.36
C HIS A 107 6.52 -11.50 11.89
N GLU A 108 6.37 -12.74 11.40
CA GLU A 108 7.49 -13.53 10.87
C GLU A 108 8.19 -12.82 9.69
N LEU A 109 7.41 -12.23 8.77
CA LEU A 109 7.95 -11.45 7.65
C LEU A 109 8.74 -10.25 8.15
N VAL A 110 8.18 -9.46 9.07
CA VAL A 110 8.84 -8.27 9.62
C VAL A 110 10.13 -8.64 10.35
N ASP A 111 10.14 -9.72 11.13
CA ASP A 111 11.35 -10.20 11.82
C ASP A 111 12.41 -10.73 10.84
N ALA A 112 11.98 -11.24 9.68
CA ALA A 112 12.90 -11.69 8.63
C ALA A 112 13.63 -10.53 7.95
N VAL A 113 13.00 -9.37 7.77
CA VAL A 113 13.56 -8.21 7.04
C VAL A 113 14.20 -7.17 7.96
N ARG A 114 13.72 -7.05 9.23
CA ARG A 114 14.14 -6.02 10.20
C ARG A 114 15.67 -5.95 10.34
N ASP A 115 16.22 -4.76 10.13
CA ASP A 115 17.66 -4.46 10.24
C ASP A 115 18.59 -5.31 9.34
N LYS A 116 18.04 -6.07 8.39
CA LYS A 116 18.81 -6.94 7.49
C LYS A 116 18.85 -6.45 6.06
N VAL A 117 17.69 -6.09 5.53
CA VAL A 117 17.54 -5.65 4.14
C VAL A 117 16.57 -4.47 4.07
N PHE A 118 16.64 -3.69 3.00
CA PHE A 118 15.59 -2.72 2.73
C PHE A 118 14.27 -3.45 2.42
N PHE A 119 13.21 -3.02 3.08
CA PHE A 119 11.85 -3.51 2.83
C PHE A 119 10.86 -2.36 2.81
N VAL A 120 9.93 -2.41 1.86
CA VAL A 120 8.75 -1.54 1.84
C VAL A 120 7.54 -2.29 1.31
N GLU A 121 6.38 -2.12 1.98
CA GLU A 121 5.09 -2.59 1.49
C GLU A 121 4.57 -1.67 0.37
N GLY A 122 4.05 -2.25 -0.71
CA GLY A 122 3.58 -1.59 -1.92
C GLY A 122 2.27 -0.82 -1.76
N LEU A 123 2.16 -0.04 -0.70
CA LEU A 123 1.16 1.02 -0.56
C LEU A 123 1.63 2.24 -1.39
N MET A 124 1.73 2.01 -2.70
CA MET A 124 2.49 2.82 -3.65
C MET A 124 2.18 4.32 -3.60
N TYR A 125 0.93 4.71 -3.40
CA TYR A 125 0.47 6.10 -3.39
C TYR A 125 1.14 6.94 -2.27
N LEU A 126 1.59 6.29 -1.17
CA LEU A 126 2.23 6.98 -0.04
C LEU A 126 3.60 7.57 -0.41
N ALA A 127 4.24 7.07 -1.46
CA ALA A 127 5.50 7.64 -1.95
C ALA A 127 5.30 8.89 -2.82
N HIS A 128 4.06 9.16 -3.28
CA HIS A 128 3.78 10.28 -4.17
C HIS A 128 3.83 11.63 -3.43
N PRO A 129 4.38 12.72 -4.04
CA PRO A 129 4.54 14.03 -3.40
C PRO A 129 3.25 14.62 -2.82
N VAL A 130 2.08 14.30 -3.40
CA VAL A 130 0.79 14.77 -2.90
C VAL A 130 0.54 14.32 -1.45
N MET A 131 1.06 13.14 -1.04
CA MET A 131 0.90 12.65 0.34
C MET A 131 1.77 13.42 1.33
N GLN A 132 2.98 13.83 0.94
CA GLN A 132 3.79 14.71 1.79
C GLN A 132 3.09 16.06 1.94
N ARG A 133 2.59 16.66 0.85
CA ARG A 133 1.85 17.93 0.92
C ARG A 133 0.59 17.83 1.77
N PHE A 134 -0.11 16.68 1.70
CA PHE A 134 -1.27 16.41 2.54
C PHE A 134 -0.92 16.37 4.02
N VAL A 135 0.16 15.70 4.41
CA VAL A 135 0.66 15.66 5.79
C VAL A 135 1.08 17.05 6.26
N ASP A 136 1.80 17.80 5.42
CA ASP A 136 2.22 19.15 5.74
C ASP A 136 0.99 20.05 5.99
N LEU A 137 -0.04 19.96 5.16
CA LEU A 137 -1.28 20.72 5.32
C LEU A 137 -2.00 20.39 6.63
N LEU A 138 -2.06 19.11 7.02
CA LEU A 138 -2.64 18.71 8.32
C LEU A 138 -1.85 19.25 9.53
N SER A 139 -0.59 19.62 9.33
CA SER A 139 0.29 20.18 10.36
C SER A 139 0.28 21.70 10.40
N GLU A 140 -0.36 22.37 9.43
CA GLU A 140 -0.49 23.83 9.40
C GLU A 140 -1.45 24.31 10.52
N GLU A 141 -1.08 25.35 11.25
CA GLU A 141 -1.89 25.91 12.36
C GLU A 141 -3.32 26.25 11.93
N ARG A 142 -3.50 26.75 10.70
CA ARG A 142 -4.81 27.13 10.14
C ARG A 142 -5.75 25.94 9.95
N THR A 143 -5.21 24.72 9.77
CA THR A 143 -6.00 23.51 9.61
C THR A 143 -6.62 23.05 10.94
N GLY A 144 -6.04 23.46 12.07
CA GLY A 144 -6.54 23.11 13.40
C GLY A 144 -6.27 21.65 13.77
N THR A 145 -7.06 21.10 14.69
CA THR A 145 -6.89 19.75 15.21
C THR A 145 -7.87 18.78 14.54
N VAL A 146 -7.40 17.62 14.10
CA VAL A 146 -8.23 16.53 13.54
C VAL A 146 -9.24 16.04 14.58
N THR A 147 -10.53 15.99 14.21
CA THR A 147 -11.65 15.55 15.06
C THR A 147 -12.32 14.31 14.55
N ALA A 148 -12.45 14.14 13.20
CA ALA A 148 -13.02 12.96 12.59
C ALA A 148 -12.38 12.68 11.23
N VAL A 149 -12.40 11.41 10.80
CA VAL A 149 -11.87 10.99 9.50
C VAL A 149 -12.86 10.06 8.80
N HIS A 150 -13.12 10.32 7.52
CA HIS A 150 -13.97 9.49 6.66
C HIS A 150 -13.17 9.03 5.46
N VAL A 151 -12.98 7.72 5.31
CA VAL A 151 -12.20 7.14 4.21
C VAL A 151 -12.93 5.95 3.59
N ARG A 152 -13.06 5.97 2.26
CA ARG A 152 -13.74 4.91 1.52
C ARG A 152 -13.07 4.66 0.18
N TYR A 153 -12.90 3.37 -0.17
CA TYR A 153 -12.53 2.95 -1.51
C TYR A 153 -13.49 1.87 -2.03
N ALA A 154 -14.06 2.11 -3.21
CA ALA A 154 -14.96 1.18 -3.88
C ALA A 154 -14.52 1.03 -5.34
N ALA A 155 -14.35 -0.21 -5.80
CA ALA A 155 -14.07 -0.52 -7.20
C ALA A 155 -14.68 -1.89 -7.56
N ASP A 156 -15.34 -1.98 -8.72
CA ASP A 156 -15.84 -3.25 -9.25
C ASP A 156 -14.68 -4.02 -9.92
N ILE A 157 -13.95 -4.77 -9.12
CA ILE A 157 -12.78 -5.57 -9.54
C ILE A 157 -12.90 -7.05 -9.18
N LYS A 158 -14.08 -7.50 -8.77
CA LYS A 158 -14.35 -8.88 -8.34
C LYS A 158 -13.84 -9.94 -9.30
N SER A 159 -13.92 -9.69 -10.61
CA SER A 159 -13.49 -10.63 -11.65
C SER A 159 -11.98 -10.91 -11.65
N VAL A 160 -11.16 -10.04 -11.03
CA VAL A 160 -9.69 -10.15 -11.00
C VAL A 160 -9.14 -10.41 -9.60
N VAL A 161 -10.00 -10.44 -8.57
CA VAL A 161 -9.59 -10.69 -7.19
C VAL A 161 -9.33 -12.16 -6.96
N ASN A 162 -8.24 -12.48 -6.26
CA ASN A 162 -7.95 -13.85 -5.84
C ASN A 162 -8.71 -14.17 -4.54
N PRO A 163 -9.59 -15.21 -4.50
CA PRO A 163 -10.33 -15.59 -3.29
C PRO A 163 -9.42 -15.91 -2.09
N LEU A 164 -8.21 -16.46 -2.33
CA LEU A 164 -7.23 -16.71 -1.28
C LEU A 164 -6.65 -15.44 -0.65
N GLY A 165 -6.92 -14.27 -1.25
CA GLY A 165 -6.55 -12.95 -0.72
C GLY A 165 -7.46 -12.45 0.41
N ARG A 166 -8.50 -13.20 0.80
CA ARG A 166 -9.42 -12.95 1.91
C ARG A 166 -10.36 -11.75 1.73
N GLY A 167 -10.67 -11.38 0.48
CA GLY A 167 -11.69 -10.40 0.15
C GLY A 167 -11.28 -8.94 0.26
N THR A 168 -12.29 -8.06 0.21
CA THR A 168 -12.12 -6.62 0.02
C THR A 168 -11.29 -5.95 1.12
N ILE A 169 -11.38 -6.42 2.38
CA ILE A 169 -10.65 -5.81 3.51
C ILE A 169 -9.14 -5.81 3.23
N TYR A 170 -8.59 -6.93 2.74
CA TYR A 170 -7.17 -7.03 2.39
C TYR A 170 -6.89 -6.50 0.99
N ASN A 171 -7.81 -6.64 0.05
CA ASN A 171 -7.59 -6.29 -1.35
C ASN A 171 -7.64 -4.77 -1.58
N LEU A 172 -8.67 -4.07 -1.14
CA LEU A 172 -8.85 -2.62 -1.27
C LEU A 172 -8.83 -1.88 0.07
N GLY A 173 -9.28 -2.52 1.16
CA GLY A 173 -9.38 -1.92 2.49
C GLY A 173 -8.03 -1.49 3.08
N CYS A 174 -6.93 -2.07 2.62
CA CYS A 174 -5.59 -1.63 3.00
C CYS A 174 -5.30 -0.17 2.60
N TYR A 175 -5.90 0.35 1.52
CA TYR A 175 -5.76 1.74 1.09
C TYR A 175 -6.42 2.74 2.06
N PRO A 176 -7.73 2.67 2.36
CA PRO A 176 -8.33 3.57 3.33
C PRO A 176 -7.75 3.39 4.73
N VAL A 177 -7.35 2.17 5.14
CA VAL A 177 -6.75 1.94 6.45
C VAL A 177 -5.36 2.55 6.54
N SER A 178 -4.51 2.41 5.52
CA SER A 178 -3.18 3.03 5.51
C SER A 178 -3.23 4.56 5.47
N LEU A 179 -4.23 5.13 4.79
CA LEU A 179 -4.43 6.57 4.82
C LEU A 179 -4.93 7.06 6.18
N LEU A 180 -5.87 6.34 6.81
CA LEU A 180 -6.29 6.61 8.18
C LEU A 180 -5.10 6.51 9.15
N HIS A 181 -4.25 5.49 9.00
CA HIS A 181 -3.02 5.33 9.77
C HIS A 181 -2.11 6.56 9.63
N LEU A 182 -1.82 6.97 8.39
CA LEU A 182 -0.99 8.15 8.12
C LEU A 182 -1.56 9.42 8.78
N ILE A 183 -2.88 9.65 8.68
CA ILE A 183 -3.55 10.82 9.28
C ILE A 183 -3.41 10.81 10.81
N ILE A 184 -3.77 9.71 11.45
CA ILE A 184 -3.75 9.59 12.92
C ILE A 184 -2.32 9.75 13.44
N GLN A 185 -1.37 9.09 12.82
CA GLN A 185 0.01 9.15 13.18
C GLN A 185 0.63 10.54 12.98
N SER A 186 0.36 11.20 11.86
CA SER A 186 0.86 12.55 11.60
C SER A 186 0.28 13.60 12.56
N ALA A 187 -1.01 13.45 12.93
CA ALA A 187 -1.68 14.41 13.80
C ALA A 187 -1.41 14.16 15.29
N PHE A 188 -1.17 12.92 15.74
CA PHE A 188 -1.17 12.56 17.15
C PHE A 188 0.01 11.69 17.60
N GLY A 189 0.92 11.34 16.68
CA GLY A 189 2.07 10.50 16.96
C GLY A 189 1.80 8.99 16.88
N ASP A 190 2.84 8.21 17.12
CA ASP A 190 2.92 6.79 16.77
C ASP A 190 2.05 5.85 17.60
N ASP A 191 1.61 6.24 18.80
CA ASP A 191 0.99 5.31 19.74
C ASP A 191 -0.54 5.33 19.74
N LEU A 192 -1.18 6.27 19.05
CA LEU A 192 -2.62 6.43 19.10
C LEU A 192 -3.36 5.41 18.23
N PHE A 193 -2.80 5.03 17.08
CA PHE A 193 -3.50 4.19 16.11
C PHE A 193 -3.91 2.83 16.67
N GLU A 194 -3.09 2.22 17.51
CA GLU A 194 -3.41 0.94 18.18
C GLU A 194 -4.39 1.08 19.35
N ARG A 195 -4.59 2.30 19.88
CA ARG A 195 -5.47 2.59 21.00
C ARG A 195 -6.87 2.97 20.51
N ARG A 196 -7.59 2.00 19.97
CA ARG A 196 -8.91 2.18 19.33
C ARG A 196 -9.94 1.17 19.81
N GLU A 197 -11.20 1.54 19.66
CA GLU A 197 -12.36 0.66 19.65
C GLU A 197 -12.88 0.57 18.22
N LEU A 198 -13.17 -0.63 17.73
CA LEU A 198 -13.61 -0.87 16.36
C LEU A 198 -14.91 -1.67 16.35
N ALA A 199 -15.91 -1.20 15.61
CA ALA A 199 -17.12 -1.92 15.30
C ALA A 199 -17.32 -1.95 13.77
N GLY A 200 -17.74 -3.10 13.22
CA GLY A 200 -17.84 -3.24 11.77
C GLY A 200 -18.95 -4.16 11.32
N HIS A 201 -19.27 -4.06 10.04
CA HIS A 201 -20.19 -4.92 9.30
C HIS A 201 -19.59 -5.29 7.95
N GLY A 202 -19.81 -6.52 7.50
CA GLY A 202 -19.39 -6.99 6.19
C GLY A 202 -20.49 -7.84 5.54
N THR A 203 -20.46 -7.91 4.21
CA THR A 203 -21.30 -8.80 3.41
C THR A 203 -20.41 -9.89 2.82
N LEU A 204 -20.80 -11.16 3.02
CA LEU A 204 -20.06 -12.29 2.47
C LEU A 204 -20.38 -12.49 1.00
N THR A 205 -19.36 -12.84 0.23
CA THR A 205 -19.49 -13.37 -1.13
C THR A 205 -19.88 -14.84 -1.11
N PRO A 206 -20.25 -15.44 -2.26
CA PRO A 206 -20.45 -16.90 -2.36
C PRO A 206 -19.24 -17.73 -1.97
N ASP A 207 -18.03 -17.19 -2.08
CA ASP A 207 -16.76 -17.84 -1.69
C ASP A 207 -16.43 -17.63 -0.18
N GLU A 208 -17.40 -17.18 0.61
CA GLU A 208 -17.27 -16.92 2.06
C GLU A 208 -16.21 -15.86 2.43
N THR A 209 -15.77 -15.05 1.47
CA THR A 209 -14.91 -13.89 1.72
C THR A 209 -15.77 -12.63 1.90
N ILE A 210 -15.21 -11.57 2.47
CA ILE A 210 -15.92 -10.30 2.65
C ILE A 210 -15.79 -9.48 1.36
N GLY A 211 -16.90 -9.27 0.62
CA GLY A 211 -16.93 -8.50 -0.61
C GLY A 211 -17.21 -7.00 -0.39
N SER A 212 -17.87 -6.66 0.73
CA SER A 212 -18.13 -5.27 1.13
C SER A 212 -18.04 -5.15 2.64
N ALA A 213 -17.39 -4.12 3.14
CA ALA A 213 -17.21 -3.90 4.57
C ALA A 213 -17.21 -2.43 4.98
N THR A 214 -17.72 -2.17 6.19
CA THR A 214 -17.64 -0.86 6.85
C THR A 214 -17.16 -1.03 8.28
N ALA A 215 -16.43 -0.02 8.79
CA ALA A 215 -16.03 0.07 10.19
C ALA A 215 -16.27 1.48 10.73
N SER A 216 -16.69 1.54 11.99
CA SER A 216 -16.66 2.74 12.83
C SER A 216 -15.55 2.56 13.86
N VAL A 217 -14.75 3.58 14.03
CA VAL A 217 -13.57 3.58 14.91
C VAL A 217 -13.66 4.74 15.88
N ARG A 218 -13.29 4.50 17.15
CA ARG A 218 -13.09 5.54 18.16
C ARG A 218 -11.71 5.37 18.74
N PHE A 219 -10.88 6.37 18.62
CA PHE A 219 -9.54 6.39 19.22
C PHE A 219 -9.59 6.86 20.68
N ALA A 220 -8.57 6.49 21.46
CA ALA A 220 -8.51 6.78 22.89
C ALA A 220 -8.55 8.28 23.26
N ASN A 221 -8.15 9.17 22.32
CA ASN A 221 -8.23 10.63 22.47
C ASN A 221 -9.60 11.22 22.09
N GLY A 222 -10.57 10.38 21.69
CA GLY A 222 -11.92 10.78 21.30
C GLY A 222 -12.12 11.05 19.80
N VAL A 223 -11.06 11.06 19.00
CA VAL A 223 -11.18 11.14 17.53
C VAL A 223 -11.96 9.94 17.01
N THR A 224 -12.84 10.17 16.03
CA THR A 224 -13.62 9.11 15.40
C THR A 224 -13.25 8.93 13.94
N ALA A 225 -13.44 7.71 13.41
CA ALA A 225 -13.30 7.49 11.98
C ALA A 225 -14.35 6.52 11.43
N THR A 226 -14.64 6.65 10.14
CA THR A 226 -15.38 5.65 9.37
C THR A 226 -14.51 5.18 8.21
N VAL A 227 -14.45 3.86 8.05
CA VAL A 227 -13.69 3.20 6.98
C VAL A 227 -14.65 2.31 6.19
N ALA A 228 -14.57 2.33 4.86
CA ALA A 228 -15.34 1.43 4.03
C ALA A 228 -14.54 0.94 2.83
N SER A 229 -14.80 -0.31 2.45
CA SER A 229 -14.20 -0.95 1.28
C SER A 229 -15.18 -1.89 0.61
N THR A 230 -15.19 -1.91 -0.72
CA THR A 230 -15.87 -2.93 -1.52
C THR A 230 -15.14 -3.16 -2.83
N ASP A 231 -15.04 -4.42 -3.25
CA ASP A 231 -14.56 -4.86 -4.55
C ASP A 231 -15.68 -5.45 -5.43
N ASP A 232 -16.92 -5.42 -4.96
CA ASP A 232 -18.11 -5.94 -5.63
C ASP A 232 -18.86 -4.92 -6.49
N TYR A 233 -18.69 -3.61 -6.23
CA TYR A 233 -19.42 -2.54 -6.94
C TYR A 233 -18.76 -1.18 -6.77
N GLY A 234 -19.15 -0.26 -7.64
CA GLY A 234 -18.77 1.15 -7.57
C GLY A 234 -17.42 1.45 -8.23
N MET A 235 -17.17 2.73 -8.40
CA MET A 235 -15.90 3.31 -8.89
C MET A 235 -15.73 4.65 -8.17
N ALA A 236 -15.52 4.61 -6.85
CA ALA A 236 -15.54 5.81 -6.04
C ALA A 236 -14.53 5.77 -4.89
N PHE A 237 -14.00 6.93 -4.58
CA PHE A 237 -13.26 7.18 -3.35
C PHE A 237 -13.94 8.30 -2.57
N ASN A 238 -13.67 8.34 -1.28
CA ASN A 238 -13.96 9.50 -0.44
C ASN A 238 -12.90 9.58 0.64
N VAL A 239 -12.34 10.76 0.83
CA VAL A 239 -11.43 11.10 1.92
C VAL A 239 -11.83 12.47 2.43
N GLY A 240 -12.26 12.52 3.68
CA GLY A 240 -12.58 13.75 4.40
C GLY A 240 -11.92 13.72 5.78
N VAL A 241 -11.09 14.71 6.08
CA VAL A 241 -10.47 14.92 7.39
C VAL A 241 -11.09 16.17 8.01
N LEU A 242 -11.99 15.96 8.96
CA LEU A 242 -12.64 17.04 9.68
C LEU A 242 -11.73 17.51 10.82
N THR A 243 -11.60 18.80 10.91
CA THR A 243 -10.77 19.45 11.93
C THR A 243 -11.59 20.46 12.74
N THR A 244 -10.97 21.11 13.69
CA THR A 244 -11.62 22.17 14.48
C THR A 244 -11.90 23.45 13.67
N THR A 245 -11.32 23.61 12.48
CA THR A 245 -11.41 24.81 11.65
C THR A 245 -11.98 24.60 10.26
N GLY A 246 -12.15 23.33 9.82
CA GLY A 246 -12.66 23.03 8.49
C GLY A 246 -12.53 21.55 8.11
N GLU A 247 -12.44 21.27 6.81
CA GLU A 247 -12.26 19.94 6.23
C GLU A 247 -11.13 19.94 5.20
N VAL A 248 -10.27 18.93 5.25
CA VAL A 248 -9.29 18.61 4.19
C VAL A 248 -9.79 17.40 3.41
N ARG A 249 -9.84 17.51 2.08
CA ARG A 249 -10.22 16.40 1.21
C ARG A 249 -9.38 16.32 -0.05
N PHE A 250 -9.41 15.18 -0.73
CA PHE A 250 -8.81 15.02 -2.06
C PHE A 250 -9.86 15.31 -3.14
N ALA A 251 -9.55 16.21 -4.06
CA ALA A 251 -10.34 16.44 -5.26
C ALA A 251 -9.96 15.47 -6.39
N THR A 252 -8.69 15.03 -6.45
CA THR A 252 -8.20 13.98 -7.35
C THR A 252 -8.04 12.65 -6.62
N HIS A 253 -7.89 11.55 -7.36
CA HIS A 253 -7.84 10.20 -6.80
C HIS A 253 -6.58 9.99 -5.92
N PRO A 254 -6.72 9.82 -4.58
CA PRO A 254 -5.56 9.78 -3.68
C PRO A 254 -4.70 8.54 -3.86
N TRP A 255 -5.31 7.38 -4.18
CA TRP A 255 -4.61 6.09 -4.29
C TRP A 255 -4.10 5.77 -5.69
N LEU A 256 -4.55 6.54 -6.71
CA LEU A 256 -4.09 6.47 -8.10
C LEU A 256 -3.65 7.87 -8.53
N SER A 257 -2.74 8.46 -7.75
CA SER A 257 -2.15 9.77 -8.05
C SER A 257 -1.42 9.71 -9.38
N THR A 258 -1.57 10.75 -10.20
CA THR A 258 -1.10 10.77 -11.58
C THR A 258 0.17 11.60 -11.73
N ALA A 259 0.92 11.38 -12.82
CA ALA A 259 1.82 12.38 -13.33
C ALA A 259 1.01 13.62 -13.75
N GLY A 260 1.50 14.82 -13.43
CA GLY A 260 0.76 16.07 -13.59
C GLY A 260 0.10 16.53 -12.28
N ASP A 261 -1.07 17.12 -12.39
CA ASP A 261 -1.72 17.83 -11.28
C ASP A 261 -2.55 16.91 -10.40
N ASN A 262 -2.28 16.97 -9.09
CA ASN A 262 -3.03 16.30 -8.04
C ASN A 262 -3.54 17.36 -7.06
N VAL A 263 -4.81 17.35 -6.69
CA VAL A 263 -5.45 18.44 -5.97
C VAL A 263 -5.97 17.98 -4.61
N ILE A 264 -5.54 18.70 -3.58
CA ILE A 264 -6.10 18.66 -2.23
C ILE A 264 -6.92 19.94 -2.05
N GLU A 265 -8.05 19.86 -1.37
CA GLU A 265 -8.86 21.02 -1.03
C GLU A 265 -8.87 21.21 0.48
N TRP A 266 -8.67 22.46 0.90
CA TRP A 266 -8.95 22.93 2.24
C TRP A 266 -10.25 23.72 2.24
N LEU A 267 -11.22 23.32 3.04
CA LEU A 267 -12.55 23.90 3.18
C LEU A 267 -12.68 24.47 4.59
N PRO A 268 -12.30 25.73 4.84
CA PRO A 268 -12.50 26.36 6.15
C PRO A 268 -13.99 26.53 6.44
N TYR A 269 -14.39 26.46 7.72
CA TYR A 269 -15.77 26.75 8.10
C TYR A 269 -16.19 28.18 7.77
N ASP A 270 -15.22 29.12 7.84
CA ASP A 270 -15.42 30.51 7.48
C ASP A 270 -14.40 30.87 6.38
N GLY A 271 -14.89 31.08 5.16
CA GLY A 271 -14.05 31.47 4.02
C GLY A 271 -14.28 30.65 2.76
N ASP A 272 -13.49 30.92 1.75
CA ASP A 272 -13.54 30.25 0.46
C ASP A 272 -12.74 28.94 0.47
N VAL A 273 -13.13 27.98 -0.37
CA VAL A 273 -12.39 26.74 -0.61
C VAL A 273 -11.06 27.07 -1.27
N GLU A 274 -9.98 26.57 -0.69
CA GLU A 274 -8.63 26.65 -1.27
C GLU A 274 -8.26 25.34 -1.95
N SER A 275 -7.99 25.39 -3.26
CA SER A 275 -7.44 24.28 -4.02
C SER A 275 -5.92 24.32 -4.00
N ILE A 276 -5.31 23.27 -3.47
CA ILE A 276 -3.86 23.10 -3.37
C ILE A 276 -3.42 22.12 -4.42
N ASN A 277 -2.76 22.64 -5.46
CA ASN A 277 -2.28 21.84 -6.57
C ASN A 277 -0.84 21.33 -6.31
N VAL A 278 -0.62 20.02 -6.52
CA VAL A 278 0.68 19.37 -6.43
C VAL A 278 0.98 18.73 -7.77
N THR A 279 1.83 19.39 -8.56
CA THR A 279 2.30 18.87 -9.85
C THR A 279 3.43 17.88 -9.63
N SER A 280 3.35 16.72 -10.28
CA SER A 280 4.33 15.63 -10.19
C SER A 280 4.83 15.22 -11.57
N ASP A 281 6.09 14.81 -11.67
CA ASP A 281 6.73 14.28 -12.87
C ASP A 281 6.59 12.75 -13.01
N GLY A 282 5.89 12.09 -12.09
CA GLY A 282 5.60 10.66 -12.08
C GLY A 282 4.29 10.36 -11.39
N ASP A 283 3.77 9.17 -11.63
CA ASP A 283 2.54 8.67 -11.01
C ASP A 283 2.80 7.90 -9.70
N ALA A 284 1.74 7.29 -9.15
CA ALA A 284 1.82 6.50 -7.93
C ALA A 284 2.76 5.27 -8.03
N PHE A 285 3.13 4.81 -9.21
CA PHE A 285 4.04 3.68 -9.42
C PHE A 285 5.49 4.10 -9.68
N ASP A 286 5.73 5.27 -10.26
CA ASP A 286 7.07 5.81 -10.51
C ASP A 286 7.79 6.16 -9.20
N HIS A 287 7.07 6.80 -8.28
CA HIS A 287 7.65 7.28 -7.01
C HIS A 287 8.15 6.17 -6.08
N PRO A 288 7.47 5.02 -5.92
CA PRO A 288 8.01 3.88 -5.17
C PRO A 288 9.32 3.33 -5.74
N ILE A 289 9.47 3.28 -7.06
CA ILE A 289 10.72 2.82 -7.68
C ILE A 289 11.86 3.77 -7.33
N ARG A 290 11.66 5.09 -7.51
CA ARG A 290 12.63 6.12 -7.13
C ARG A 290 12.93 6.12 -5.62
N LEU A 291 11.94 5.79 -4.79
CA LEU A 291 12.13 5.63 -3.33
C LEU A 291 13.05 4.46 -3.02
N VAL A 292 12.81 3.29 -3.63
CA VAL A 292 13.65 2.10 -3.46
C VAL A 292 15.07 2.38 -3.93
N GLU A 293 15.26 2.97 -5.11
CA GLU A 293 16.58 3.36 -5.63
C GLU A 293 17.36 4.20 -4.62
N ARG A 294 16.73 5.26 -4.12
CA ARG A 294 17.36 6.14 -3.13
C ARG A 294 17.70 5.41 -1.84
N CYS A 295 16.74 4.68 -1.27
CA CYS A 295 16.92 4.02 0.02
C CYS A 295 17.98 2.91 -0.05
N VAL A 296 17.99 2.10 -1.11
CA VAL A 296 19.00 1.05 -1.30
C VAL A 296 20.38 1.65 -1.51
N THR A 297 20.51 2.71 -2.32
CA THR A 297 21.78 3.41 -2.53
C THR A 297 22.30 4.06 -1.25
N GLU A 298 21.42 4.58 -0.40
CA GLU A 298 21.77 5.16 0.91
C GLU A 298 22.00 4.10 2.01
N GLY A 299 21.84 2.80 1.73
CA GLY A 299 22.01 1.72 2.70
C GLY A 299 20.95 1.70 3.80
N ARG A 300 19.75 2.20 3.53
CA ARG A 300 18.63 2.18 4.48
C ARG A 300 17.97 0.80 4.50
N THR A 301 17.40 0.45 5.62
CA THR A 301 16.58 -0.76 5.79
C THR A 301 15.07 -0.47 5.78
N GLU A 302 14.66 0.79 5.97
CA GLU A 302 13.26 1.23 5.94
C GLU A 302 13.06 2.49 5.09
N ALA A 303 11.86 2.64 4.54
CA ALA A 303 11.45 3.84 3.85
C ALA A 303 11.18 5.01 4.83
N PRO A 304 11.41 6.27 4.42
CA PRO A 304 10.92 7.42 5.18
C PRO A 304 9.40 7.56 4.99
N ARG A 305 8.72 8.09 5.99
CA ARG A 305 7.30 8.50 5.87
C ARG A 305 7.16 9.62 4.83
N PRO A 306 6.04 9.68 4.12
CA PRO A 306 4.75 8.99 4.31
C PRO A 306 4.71 7.50 3.94
N SER A 307 5.72 6.94 3.26
CA SER A 307 5.77 5.50 2.96
C SER A 307 5.83 4.68 4.24
N PRO A 308 5.22 3.46 4.28
CA PRO A 308 5.09 2.73 5.53
C PRO A 308 6.44 2.18 5.99
N ARG A 309 6.70 2.28 7.29
CA ARG A 309 7.77 1.55 7.98
C ARG A 309 7.26 0.17 8.36
N LEU A 310 8.14 -0.70 8.84
CA LEU A 310 7.75 -2.05 9.31
C LEU A 310 6.69 -2.01 10.41
N ARG A 311 6.81 -1.07 11.35
CA ARG A 311 5.78 -0.85 12.39
C ARG A 311 4.45 -0.44 11.78
N ASP A 312 4.46 0.50 10.85
CA ASP A 312 3.26 1.02 10.20
C ASP A 312 2.51 -0.10 9.45
N SER A 313 3.23 -0.95 8.73
CA SER A 313 2.66 -2.13 8.04
C SER A 313 2.05 -3.13 9.01
N LEU A 314 2.67 -3.39 10.17
CA LEU A 314 2.09 -4.26 11.21
C LEU A 314 0.82 -3.64 11.83
N GLU A 315 0.81 -2.36 12.12
CA GLU A 315 -0.35 -1.65 12.68
C GLU A 315 -1.53 -1.63 11.68
N ILE A 316 -1.25 -1.41 10.39
CA ILE A 316 -2.24 -1.49 9.30
C ILE A 316 -2.78 -2.93 9.21
N MET A 317 -1.91 -3.93 9.18
CA MET A 317 -2.31 -5.33 9.12
C MET A 317 -3.14 -5.75 10.35
N GLY A 318 -2.78 -5.25 11.54
CA GLY A 318 -3.53 -5.44 12.78
C GLY A 318 -4.96 -4.90 12.68
N PHE A 319 -5.11 -3.70 12.10
CA PHE A 319 -6.44 -3.12 11.84
C PHE A 319 -7.26 -3.98 10.87
N LEU A 320 -6.67 -4.41 9.74
CA LEU A 320 -7.37 -5.25 8.76
C LEU A 320 -7.85 -6.56 9.37
N THR A 321 -7.02 -7.19 10.20
CA THR A 321 -7.35 -8.45 10.88
C THR A 321 -8.47 -8.27 11.91
N GLU A 322 -8.43 -7.18 12.70
CA GLU A 322 -9.47 -6.82 13.65
C GLU A 322 -10.80 -6.52 12.93
N TRP A 323 -10.75 -5.74 11.84
CA TRP A 323 -11.91 -5.41 11.04
C TRP A 323 -12.59 -6.66 10.46
N GLU A 324 -11.81 -7.58 9.87
CA GLU A 324 -12.32 -8.85 9.41
C GLU A 324 -12.98 -9.65 10.55
N ALA A 325 -12.32 -9.74 11.71
CA ALA A 325 -12.84 -10.49 12.86
C ALA A 325 -14.19 -9.96 13.35
N VAL A 326 -14.38 -8.64 13.46
CA VAL A 326 -15.67 -8.07 13.89
C VAL A 326 -16.76 -8.21 12.83
N CYS A 327 -16.41 -8.19 11.54
CA CYS A 327 -17.37 -8.50 10.47
C CYS A 327 -17.84 -9.95 10.54
N LEU A 328 -16.91 -10.91 10.65
CA LEU A 328 -17.23 -12.35 10.66
C LEU A 328 -17.98 -12.79 11.94
N ALA A 329 -17.71 -12.16 13.10
CA ALA A 329 -18.38 -12.48 14.35
C ALA A 329 -19.91 -12.35 14.28
N LYS A 330 -20.45 -11.53 13.38
CA LYS A 330 -21.89 -11.33 13.19
C LYS A 330 -22.54 -12.34 12.27
N HIS A 331 -21.76 -13.04 11.43
CA HIS A 331 -22.27 -14.09 10.53
C HIS A 331 -22.30 -15.48 11.20
N ARG A 332 -21.66 -15.63 12.36
CA ARG A 332 -21.65 -16.89 13.14
C ARG A 332 -22.79 -17.00 14.16
N ARG A 333 -23.69 -16.01 14.22
CA ARG A 333 -24.90 -15.98 15.07
C ARG A 333 -26.14 -16.20 14.23
#